data_e43a50fbd8c19096b7b11195564bab34
#
_entry.id   e43a50fbd8c19096b7b11195564bab34
#
_cell.length_a   1.000
_cell.length_b   1.000
_cell.length_c   1.000
_cell.angle_alpha   90.00
_cell.angle_beta   90.00
_cell.angle_gamma   90.00
#
_symmetry.space_group_name_H-M   'P 1'
#
loop_
_entity.id
_entity.type
_entity.pdbx_description
1 polymer ?
#
loop_
_entity_poly.entity_id
_entity_poly.type
_entity_poly.pdbx_seq_one_letter_code
_entity_poly.pdbx_strand_id
1 'polypeptide(L)'
;VLLLMLCAVCSSAQHGKFSPQQFEADLQKFIAKEARLTPKESARFFPVYTELCRKKRVIFEKIRNYRHSKPATDDECKKVIQKTDELDLQIKELERQYHNKFLKILPAGKVYDILKAESRFHRQALKKAGNRFGKKKR
;
A
#
# COMPACT_ATOMS: atom_id res chain seq x y z
N VAL A 1 -0.79 50.57 -29.92
CA VAL A 1 -1.75 49.45 -29.90
C VAL A 1 -1.30 48.52 -28.81
N LEU A 2 -2.01 48.57 -27.69
CA LEU A 2 -1.71 47.81 -26.46
C LEU A 2 -2.48 46.50 -26.51
N LEU A 3 -1.81 45.39 -26.78
CA LEU A 3 -2.42 44.05 -26.77
C LEU A 3 -2.29 43.44 -25.37
N LEU A 4 -3.35 43.50 -24.57
CA LEU A 4 -3.46 42.83 -23.29
C LEU A 4 -3.65 41.30 -23.52
N MET A 5 -2.59 40.52 -23.33
CA MET A 5 -2.63 39.08 -23.22
C MET A 5 -3.16 38.71 -21.82
N LEU A 6 -4.41 38.38 -21.76
CA LEU A 6 -5.06 37.82 -20.55
C LEU A 6 -4.69 36.34 -20.45
N CYS A 7 -3.64 36.01 -19.70
CA CYS A 7 -3.35 34.63 -19.33
C CYS A 7 -4.40 34.13 -18.34
N ALA A 8 -5.39 33.43 -18.84
CA ALA A 8 -6.31 32.65 -18.02
C ALA A 8 -5.54 31.49 -17.39
N VAL A 9 -5.18 31.64 -16.11
CA VAL A 9 -4.69 30.55 -15.28
C VAL A 9 -5.88 29.63 -15.02
N CYS A 10 -6.04 28.59 -15.85
CA CYS A 10 -6.92 27.47 -15.55
C CYS A 10 -6.36 26.71 -14.34
N SER A 11 -6.72 27.13 -13.15
CA SER A 11 -6.58 26.33 -11.94
C SER A 11 -7.51 25.13 -12.06
N SER A 12 -7.01 24.08 -12.69
CA SER A 12 -7.68 22.77 -12.65
C SER A 12 -7.61 22.27 -11.23
N ALA A 13 -8.68 22.44 -10.49
CA ALA A 13 -8.94 21.74 -9.24
C ALA A 13 -9.06 20.24 -9.57
N GLN A 14 -7.92 19.56 -9.64
CA GLN A 14 -7.88 18.11 -9.73
C GLN A 14 -8.39 17.56 -8.39
N HIS A 15 -9.65 17.17 -8.36
CA HIS A 15 -10.18 16.26 -7.36
C HIS A 15 -9.30 15.00 -7.40
N GLY A 16 -8.43 14.86 -6.40
CA GLY A 16 -7.39 13.85 -6.38
C GLY A 16 -7.96 12.43 -6.49
N LYS A 17 -7.94 11.88 -7.69
CA LYS A 17 -8.12 10.44 -7.90
C LYS A 17 -7.00 9.74 -7.17
N PHE A 18 -7.34 8.69 -6.42
CA PHE A 18 -6.33 7.83 -5.79
C PHE A 18 -5.36 7.32 -6.85
N SER A 19 -4.07 7.63 -6.69
CA SER A 19 -2.99 7.15 -7.54
C SER A 19 -2.18 6.10 -6.78
N PRO A 20 -2.23 4.82 -7.18
CA PRO A 20 -1.44 3.76 -6.56
C PRO A 20 0.07 4.06 -6.61
N GLN A 21 0.56 4.65 -7.70
CA GLN A 21 1.96 5.01 -7.87
C GLN A 21 2.39 6.10 -6.88
N GLN A 22 1.56 7.14 -6.71
CA GLN A 22 1.83 8.20 -5.75
C GLN A 22 1.80 7.67 -4.32
N PHE A 23 0.83 6.80 -4.01
CA PHE A 23 0.72 6.16 -2.70
C PHE A 23 1.97 5.34 -2.36
N GLU A 24 2.47 4.55 -3.32
CA GLU A 24 3.68 3.75 -3.15
C GLU A 24 4.92 4.65 -2.97
N ALA A 25 5.05 5.72 -3.75
CA ALA A 25 6.14 6.67 -3.62
C ALA A 25 6.13 7.37 -2.25
N ASP A 26 4.97 7.79 -1.77
CA ASP A 26 4.81 8.43 -0.47
C ASP A 26 5.10 7.45 0.68
N LEU A 27 4.69 6.19 0.56
CA LEU A 27 5.01 5.12 1.50
C LEU A 27 6.52 4.90 1.59
N GLN A 28 7.21 4.78 0.45
CA GLN A 28 8.67 4.58 0.43
C GLN A 28 9.42 5.77 1.05
N LYS A 29 9.02 7.00 0.76
CA LYS A 29 9.58 8.21 1.38
C LYS A 29 9.36 8.20 2.90
N PHE A 30 8.16 7.84 3.34
CA PHE A 30 7.83 7.76 4.75
C PHE A 30 8.67 6.71 5.47
N ILE A 31 8.77 5.50 4.91
CA ILE A 31 9.62 4.42 5.44
C ILE A 31 11.08 4.86 5.54
N ALA A 32 11.65 5.42 4.47
CA ALA A 32 13.04 5.85 4.43
C ALA A 32 13.34 6.88 5.53
N LYS A 33 12.44 7.84 5.73
CA LYS A 33 12.55 8.87 6.78
C LYS A 33 12.47 8.26 8.19
N GLU A 34 11.44 7.47 8.45
CA GLU A 34 11.17 6.92 9.79
C GLU A 34 12.23 5.92 10.23
N ALA A 35 12.70 5.05 9.33
CA ALA A 35 13.76 4.09 9.59
C ALA A 35 15.17 4.67 9.39
N ARG A 36 15.29 5.96 9.07
CA ARG A 36 16.57 6.67 8.85
C ARG A 36 17.49 5.91 7.89
N LEU A 37 16.93 5.49 6.75
CA LEU A 37 17.70 4.80 5.74
C LEU A 37 18.64 5.77 5.02
N THR A 38 19.90 5.39 4.87
CA THR A 38 20.83 6.10 3.99
C THR A 38 20.44 5.90 2.52
N PRO A 39 20.90 6.75 1.59
CA PRO A 39 20.66 6.54 0.15
C PRO A 39 21.11 5.15 -0.34
N LYS A 40 22.27 4.68 0.17
CA LYS A 40 22.82 3.35 -0.17
C LYS A 40 21.93 2.21 0.36
N GLU A 41 21.43 2.32 1.58
CA GLU A 41 20.50 1.35 2.17
C GLU A 41 19.16 1.34 1.41
N SER A 42 18.61 2.51 1.11
CA SER A 42 17.38 2.66 0.32
C SER A 42 17.51 2.02 -1.07
N ALA A 43 18.62 2.26 -1.76
CA ALA A 43 18.88 1.69 -3.08
C ALA A 43 18.94 0.15 -3.08
N ARG A 44 19.37 -0.47 -1.98
CA ARG A 44 19.41 -1.92 -1.84
C ARG A 44 18.10 -2.51 -1.35
N PHE A 45 17.38 -1.80 -0.48
CA PHE A 45 16.17 -2.28 0.17
C PHE A 45 14.93 -2.18 -0.73
N PHE A 46 14.64 -1.02 -1.30
CA PHE A 46 13.37 -0.77 -1.99
C PHE A 46 13.10 -1.67 -3.21
N PRO A 47 14.07 -2.10 -4.02
CA PRO A 47 13.79 -3.07 -5.08
C PRO A 47 13.20 -4.39 -4.55
N VAL A 48 13.72 -4.90 -3.42
CA VAL A 48 13.23 -6.13 -2.78
C VAL A 48 11.87 -5.90 -2.11
N TYR A 49 11.67 -4.74 -1.50
CA TYR A 49 10.40 -4.33 -0.91
C TYR A 49 9.28 -4.20 -1.96
N THR A 50 9.57 -3.55 -3.08
CA THR A 50 8.63 -3.39 -4.20
C THR A 50 8.23 -4.74 -4.80
N GLU A 51 9.17 -5.69 -4.88
CA GLU A 51 8.87 -7.05 -5.33
C GLU A 51 7.88 -7.74 -4.39
N LEU A 52 8.06 -7.63 -3.06
CA LEU A 52 7.11 -8.13 -2.06
C LEU A 52 5.72 -7.49 -2.27
N CYS A 53 5.66 -6.17 -2.37
CA CYS A 53 4.39 -5.45 -2.58
C CYS A 53 3.67 -5.91 -3.83
N ARG A 54 4.38 -6.11 -4.94
CA ARG A 54 3.82 -6.62 -6.19
C ARG A 54 3.24 -8.02 -6.03
N LYS A 55 3.96 -8.93 -5.38
CA LYS A 55 3.48 -10.31 -5.12
C LYS A 55 2.27 -10.34 -4.19
N LYS A 56 2.29 -9.54 -3.12
CA LYS A 56 1.13 -9.39 -2.21
C LYS A 56 -0.11 -8.87 -2.95
N ARG A 57 0.06 -7.91 -3.85
CA ARG A 57 -1.05 -7.34 -4.64
C ARG A 57 -1.81 -8.40 -5.42
N VAL A 58 -1.11 -9.33 -6.07
CA VAL A 58 -1.73 -10.45 -6.81
C VAL A 58 -2.60 -11.32 -5.89
N ILE A 59 -2.11 -11.60 -4.68
CA ILE A 59 -2.87 -12.41 -3.71
C ILE A 59 -4.07 -11.62 -3.17
N PHE A 60 -3.89 -10.34 -2.84
CA PHE A 60 -5.00 -9.47 -2.40
C PHE A 60 -6.10 -9.31 -3.44
N GLU A 61 -5.76 -9.29 -4.74
CA GLU A 61 -6.77 -9.27 -5.81
C GLU A 61 -7.60 -10.54 -5.82
N LYS A 62 -6.98 -11.71 -5.62
CA LYS A 62 -7.70 -12.99 -5.48
C LYS A 62 -8.64 -12.97 -4.26
N ILE A 63 -8.16 -12.53 -3.09
CA ILE A 63 -8.99 -12.41 -1.87
C ILE A 63 -10.17 -11.48 -2.13
N ARG A 64 -9.93 -10.33 -2.75
CA ARG A 64 -10.98 -9.37 -3.10
C ARG A 64 -12.05 -10.01 -4.00
N ASN A 65 -11.65 -10.78 -5.00
CA ASN A 65 -12.57 -11.46 -5.89
C ASN A 65 -13.45 -12.48 -5.14
N TYR A 66 -12.88 -13.26 -4.20
CA TYR A 66 -13.65 -14.16 -3.34
C TYR A 66 -14.62 -13.40 -2.43
N ARG A 67 -14.19 -12.30 -1.81
CA ARG A 67 -15.05 -11.47 -0.94
C ARG A 67 -16.19 -10.79 -1.69
N HIS A 68 -16.04 -10.50 -2.98
CA HIS A 68 -17.10 -9.95 -3.83
C HIS A 68 -17.95 -11.02 -4.52
N SER A 69 -17.59 -12.31 -4.38
CA SER A 69 -18.45 -13.40 -4.85
C SER A 69 -19.73 -13.42 -4.01
N LYS A 70 -20.80 -13.89 -4.62
CA LYS A 70 -22.12 -14.04 -3.97
C LYS A 70 -22.46 -15.51 -3.86
N PRO A 71 -21.85 -16.24 -2.90
CA PRO A 71 -22.14 -17.65 -2.72
C PRO A 71 -23.61 -17.84 -2.35
N ALA A 72 -24.30 -18.76 -3.02
CA ALA A 72 -25.73 -19.00 -2.84
C ALA A 72 -26.02 -20.20 -1.91
N THR A 73 -25.04 -21.07 -1.68
CA THR A 73 -25.17 -22.28 -0.86
C THR A 73 -24.14 -22.30 0.26
N ASP A 74 -24.42 -23.07 1.32
CA ASP A 74 -23.50 -23.26 2.44
C ASP A 74 -22.14 -23.84 1.98
N ASP A 75 -22.15 -24.75 1.02
CA ASP A 75 -20.92 -25.33 0.46
C ASP A 75 -20.09 -24.28 -0.28
N GLU A 76 -20.72 -23.38 -1.02
CA GLU A 76 -20.03 -22.26 -1.66
C GLU A 76 -19.49 -21.28 -0.63
N CYS A 77 -20.25 -20.94 0.41
CA CYS A 77 -19.79 -20.14 1.53
C CYS A 77 -18.57 -20.74 2.20
N LYS A 78 -18.61 -22.05 2.50
CA LYS A 78 -17.48 -22.77 3.08
C LYS A 78 -16.24 -22.71 2.19
N LYS A 79 -16.38 -22.91 0.89
CA LYS A 79 -15.27 -22.81 -0.07
C LYS A 79 -14.66 -21.42 -0.10
N VAL A 80 -15.46 -20.35 -0.06
CA VAL A 80 -14.97 -18.96 -0.02
C VAL A 80 -14.17 -18.72 1.26
N ILE A 81 -14.67 -19.15 2.42
CA ILE A 81 -13.95 -19.01 3.70
C ILE A 81 -12.61 -19.74 3.63
N GLN A 82 -12.60 -21.02 3.24
CA GLN A 82 -11.36 -21.80 3.16
C GLN A 82 -10.36 -21.22 2.19
N LYS A 83 -10.81 -20.70 1.03
CA LYS A 83 -9.92 -20.10 0.04
C LYS A 83 -9.35 -18.75 0.48
N THR A 84 -10.12 -17.93 1.17
CA THR A 84 -9.61 -16.68 1.74
C THR A 84 -8.60 -16.93 2.85
N ASP A 85 -8.86 -17.90 3.75
CA ASP A 85 -7.90 -18.29 4.79
C ASP A 85 -6.59 -18.82 4.22
N GLU A 86 -6.65 -19.67 3.18
CA GLU A 86 -5.47 -20.17 2.47
C GLU A 86 -4.64 -19.04 1.85
N LEU A 87 -5.29 -18.07 1.22
CA LEU A 87 -4.62 -16.91 0.62
C LEU A 87 -4.01 -15.98 1.68
N ASP A 88 -4.67 -15.78 2.82
CA ASP A 88 -4.11 -15.00 3.93
C ASP A 88 -2.86 -15.68 4.51
N LEU A 89 -2.85 -17.01 4.62
CA LEU A 89 -1.64 -17.77 4.99
C LEU A 89 -0.52 -17.61 3.97
N GLN A 90 -0.83 -17.61 2.67
CA GLN A 90 0.16 -17.36 1.62
C GLN A 90 0.79 -15.98 1.75
N ILE A 91 0.02 -14.93 2.08
CA ILE A 91 0.57 -13.59 2.35
C ILE A 91 1.53 -13.63 3.53
N LYS A 92 1.18 -14.29 4.63
CA LYS A 92 2.01 -14.39 5.82
C LYS A 92 3.33 -15.14 5.55
N GLU A 93 3.27 -16.22 4.80
CA GLU A 93 4.47 -16.95 4.39
C GLU A 93 5.36 -16.11 3.47
N LEU A 94 4.78 -15.39 2.53
CA LEU A 94 5.49 -14.47 1.64
C LEU A 94 6.17 -13.35 2.45
N GLU A 95 5.46 -12.72 3.40
CA GLU A 95 6.03 -11.73 4.31
C GLU A 95 7.23 -12.28 5.07
N ARG A 96 7.11 -13.48 5.65
CA ARG A 96 8.18 -14.14 6.38
C ARG A 96 9.44 -14.33 5.51
N GLN A 97 9.26 -14.79 4.27
CA GLN A 97 10.37 -15.00 3.33
C GLN A 97 11.08 -13.68 3.01
N TYR A 98 10.33 -12.59 2.79
CA TYR A 98 10.90 -11.29 2.47
C TYR A 98 11.50 -10.59 3.70
N HIS A 99 10.93 -10.74 4.88
CA HIS A 99 11.55 -10.26 6.11
C HIS A 99 12.94 -10.90 6.31
N ASN A 100 13.09 -12.20 6.02
CA ASN A 100 14.41 -12.86 6.03
C ASN A 100 15.37 -12.29 4.98
N LYS A 101 14.89 -11.90 3.79
CA LYS A 101 15.69 -11.19 2.79
C LYS A 101 16.11 -9.81 3.29
N PHE A 102 15.20 -9.05 3.93
CA PHE A 102 15.49 -7.73 4.49
C PHE A 102 16.58 -7.81 5.57
N LEU A 103 16.52 -8.81 6.43
CA LEU A 103 17.52 -9.06 7.48
C LEU A 103 18.91 -9.38 6.95
N LYS A 104 19.02 -9.82 5.69
CA LYS A 104 20.32 -10.00 5.00
C LYS A 104 20.87 -8.70 4.39
N ILE A 105 20.00 -7.70 4.18
CA ILE A 105 20.34 -6.41 3.55
C ILE A 105 20.62 -5.33 4.58
N LEU A 106 19.85 -5.33 5.68
CA LEU A 106 19.86 -4.29 6.72
C LEU A 106 19.98 -4.91 8.12
N PRO A 107 20.50 -4.15 9.10
CA PRO A 107 20.44 -4.53 10.50
C PRO A 107 18.99 -4.75 10.98
N ALA A 108 18.80 -5.70 11.87
CA ALA A 108 17.47 -6.08 12.37
C ALA A 108 16.68 -4.89 12.98
N GLY A 109 17.36 -3.98 13.66
CA GLY A 109 16.72 -2.75 14.20
C GLY A 109 16.12 -1.88 13.11
N LYS A 110 16.81 -1.70 11.99
CA LYS A 110 16.26 -0.94 10.86
C LYS A 110 15.09 -1.65 10.18
N VAL A 111 15.17 -2.98 10.03
CA VAL A 111 14.03 -3.77 9.51
C VAL A 111 12.82 -3.63 10.42
N TYR A 112 13.00 -3.69 11.74
CA TYR A 112 11.93 -3.47 12.71
C TYR A 112 11.30 -2.07 12.55
N ASP A 113 12.11 -1.02 12.43
CA ASP A 113 11.63 0.35 12.23
C ASP A 113 10.89 0.51 10.91
N ILE A 114 11.33 -0.15 9.83
CA ILE A 114 10.64 -0.20 8.54
C ILE A 114 9.23 -0.79 8.70
N LEU A 115 9.11 -1.95 9.34
CA LEU A 115 7.81 -2.62 9.53
C LEU A 115 6.85 -1.79 10.40
N LYS A 116 7.38 -1.10 11.41
CA LYS A 116 6.61 -0.14 12.20
C LYS A 116 6.15 1.06 11.38
N ALA A 117 7.04 1.60 10.55
CA ALA A 117 6.73 2.73 9.69
C ALA A 117 5.64 2.38 8.67
N GLU A 118 5.76 1.23 8.00
CA GLU A 118 4.75 0.72 7.08
C GLU A 118 3.37 0.62 7.75
N SER A 119 3.29 -0.02 8.92
CA SER A 119 2.04 -0.16 9.68
C SER A 119 1.44 1.18 10.07
N ARG A 120 2.28 2.16 10.47
CA ARG A 120 1.84 3.51 10.82
C ARG A 120 1.31 4.26 9.62
N PHE A 121 1.99 4.18 8.49
CA PHE A 121 1.54 4.83 7.25
C PHE A 121 0.16 4.32 6.80
N HIS A 122 -0.04 3.01 6.77
CA HIS A 122 -1.33 2.41 6.42
C HIS A 122 -2.46 2.84 7.36
N ARG A 123 -2.22 2.87 8.69
CA ARG A 123 -3.22 3.38 9.63
C ARG A 123 -3.58 4.85 9.41
N GLN A 124 -2.59 5.69 9.10
CA GLN A 124 -2.84 7.10 8.79
C GLN A 124 -3.64 7.27 7.50
N ALA A 125 -3.33 6.48 6.47
CA ALA A 125 -4.07 6.48 5.21
C ALA A 125 -5.53 6.08 5.41
N LEU A 126 -5.80 5.04 6.20
CA LEU A 126 -7.17 4.61 6.55
C LEU A 126 -7.94 5.69 7.32
N LYS A 127 -7.32 6.34 8.30
CA LYS A 127 -7.95 7.46 9.04
C LYS A 127 -8.32 8.62 8.11
N LYS A 128 -7.41 9.00 7.19
CA LYS A 128 -7.68 10.06 6.21
C LYS A 128 -8.83 9.70 5.28
N ALA A 129 -8.89 8.45 4.81
CA ALA A 129 -10.00 7.95 3.99
C ALA A 129 -11.33 8.00 4.76
N GLY A 130 -11.38 7.49 5.99
CA GLY A 130 -12.57 7.51 6.85
C GLY A 130 -13.10 8.93 7.09
N ASN A 131 -12.22 9.89 7.36
CA ASN A 131 -12.60 11.29 7.56
C ASN A 131 -13.18 11.95 6.30
N ARG A 132 -12.73 11.56 5.11
CA ARG A 132 -13.30 12.04 3.83
C ARG A 132 -14.72 11.54 3.62
N PHE A 133 -15.02 10.29 3.97
CA PHE A 133 -16.38 9.74 3.85
C PHE A 133 -17.32 10.28 4.92
N GLY A 134 -16.84 10.56 6.14
CA GLY A 134 -17.64 11.16 7.21
C GLY A 134 -18.07 12.61 6.93
N LYS A 135 -17.22 13.40 6.25
CA LYS A 135 -17.57 14.80 5.87
C LYS A 135 -18.57 14.89 4.72
N LYS A 136 -18.74 13.85 3.90
CA LYS A 136 -19.67 13.83 2.76
C LYS A 136 -21.10 13.46 3.15
N LYS A 137 -21.35 13.05 4.41
CA LYS A 137 -22.66 12.69 4.95
C LYS A 137 -23.29 13.78 5.84
N ARG A 138 -22.69 14.95 5.94
CA ARG A 138 -23.26 16.17 6.55
C ARG A 138 -23.40 17.21 5.45
#